data_1f95118b9002cc0078f13dbee85356fa
#
_entry.id   1f95118b9002cc0078f13dbee85356fa
#
_cell.length_a   1.000
_cell.length_b   1.000
_cell.length_c   1.000
_cell.angle_alpha   90.00
_cell.angle_beta   90.00
_cell.angle_gamma   90.00
#
_symmetry.space_group_name_H-M   'P 1'
#
loop_
_entity.id
_entity.type
_entity.pdbx_description
1 polymer ?
#
loop_
_entity_poly.entity_id
_entity_poly.type
_entity_poly.pdbx_seq_one_letter_code
_entity_poly.pdbx_strand_id
1 'polypeptide(L)'
;LYSVAHEGGHALYELNIDPAYDYTAVTGGATMGIHESQSRLFENYVGRSRAFVHCLYPTLRELFPTQLADVTEEEIWRAVNRAEPGLIRTEADELTYALHIMVRYEIEKALIQGTLAVADLPAAWNAKYKEYLGVDVPDNAHGCLQDIHWSMGDIGYFPSYALGSAYGAQAIADLRKTMDLDAQWAAGDMEPLKAALKERVWQWGSMKEPQWLVQSLCGGKFDPHYFTRYLKEKYTALYQL
;
A
#
# COMPACT_ATOMS: atom_id res chain seq x y z
N LEU A 1 -3.07 6.25 13.04
CA LEU A 1 -1.84 6.78 12.45
C LEU A 1 -1.68 6.36 10.99
N TYR A 2 -1.62 5.05 10.68
CA TYR A 2 -1.33 4.54 9.32
C TYR A 2 -2.41 4.89 8.31
N SER A 3 -3.70 4.87 8.69
CA SER A 3 -4.79 5.35 7.82
C SER A 3 -4.62 6.84 7.48
N VAL A 4 -4.18 7.67 8.44
CA VAL A 4 -3.89 9.09 8.18
C VAL A 4 -2.69 9.24 7.24
N ALA A 5 -1.65 8.41 7.40
CA ALA A 5 -0.51 8.42 6.49
C ALA A 5 -0.91 7.99 5.07
N HIS A 6 -1.81 7.00 4.95
CA HIS A 6 -2.39 6.54 3.70
C HIS A 6 -3.14 7.68 2.98
N GLU A 7 -4.13 8.27 3.66
CA GLU A 7 -4.89 9.41 3.10
C GLU A 7 -4.01 10.63 2.84
N GLY A 8 -2.98 10.84 3.68
CA GLY A 8 -1.96 11.86 3.47
C GLY A 8 -1.18 11.66 2.17
N GLY A 9 -0.87 10.42 1.81
CA GLY A 9 -0.23 10.10 0.53
C GLY A 9 -1.09 10.48 -0.68
N HIS A 10 -2.38 10.19 -0.63
CA HIS A 10 -3.36 10.63 -1.63
C HIS A 10 -3.45 12.16 -1.71
N ALA A 11 -3.56 12.82 -0.56
CA ALA A 11 -3.66 14.27 -0.48
C ALA A 11 -2.40 14.97 -1.01
N LEU A 12 -1.21 14.44 -0.71
CA LEU A 12 0.05 15.00 -1.21
C LEU A 12 0.13 14.94 -2.74
N TYR A 13 -0.39 13.88 -3.37
CA TYR A 13 -0.45 13.82 -4.83
C TYR A 13 -1.35 14.95 -5.35
N GLU A 14 -2.60 15.02 -4.92
CA GLU A 14 -3.56 16.01 -5.41
C GLU A 14 -3.10 17.47 -5.16
N LEU A 15 -2.57 17.77 -3.99
CA LEU A 15 -2.12 19.12 -3.60
C LEU A 15 -0.84 19.60 -4.30
N ASN A 16 -0.10 18.70 -4.95
CA ASN A 16 1.14 19.01 -5.63
C ASN A 16 1.07 18.93 -7.16
N ILE A 17 -0.12 18.74 -7.72
CA ILE A 17 -0.37 18.87 -9.16
C ILE A 17 -0.06 20.30 -9.57
N ASP A 18 0.50 20.48 -10.77
CA ASP A 18 0.83 21.83 -11.27
C ASP A 18 -0.47 22.65 -11.39
N PRO A 19 -0.56 23.83 -10.74
CA PRO A 19 -1.72 24.72 -10.83
C PRO A 19 -2.09 25.14 -12.25
N ALA A 20 -1.17 25.00 -13.21
CA ALA A 20 -1.47 25.24 -14.61
C ALA A 20 -2.55 24.28 -15.17
N TYR A 21 -2.81 23.15 -14.49
CA TYR A 21 -3.85 22.19 -14.87
C TYR A 21 -5.18 22.42 -14.16
N ASP A 22 -5.27 23.40 -13.24
CA ASP A 22 -6.52 23.69 -12.53
C ASP A 22 -7.64 23.99 -13.52
N TYR A 23 -8.82 23.45 -13.23
CA TYR A 23 -10.03 23.58 -14.06
C TYR A 23 -9.90 22.99 -15.48
N THR A 24 -8.93 22.13 -15.72
CA THR A 24 -8.79 21.37 -16.97
C THR A 24 -9.19 19.91 -16.78
N ALA A 25 -9.33 19.15 -17.89
CA ALA A 25 -9.63 17.73 -17.86
C ALA A 25 -8.47 16.86 -17.36
N VAL A 26 -7.27 17.42 -17.20
CA VAL A 26 -6.06 16.72 -16.75
C VAL A 26 -5.65 17.05 -15.31
N THR A 27 -6.46 17.83 -14.61
CA THR A 27 -6.34 18.00 -13.16
C THR A 27 -6.70 16.68 -12.45
N GLY A 28 -6.12 16.44 -11.28
CA GLY A 28 -6.31 15.19 -10.53
C GLY A 28 -5.31 14.09 -10.88
N GLY A 29 -5.23 13.09 -10.00
CA GLY A 29 -4.31 11.96 -10.17
C GLY A 29 -4.69 11.08 -11.37
N ALA A 30 -3.68 10.43 -11.99
CA ALA A 30 -3.84 9.75 -13.28
C ALA A 30 -4.66 8.46 -13.19
N THR A 31 -4.22 7.48 -12.39
CA THR A 31 -4.93 6.19 -12.21
C THR A 31 -4.89 5.77 -10.76
N MET A 32 -5.85 4.94 -10.37
CA MET A 32 -5.91 4.46 -8.99
C MET A 32 -4.67 3.65 -8.58
N GLY A 33 -4.05 2.90 -9.48
CA GLY A 33 -2.80 2.20 -9.17
C GLY A 33 -1.64 3.14 -8.86
N ILE A 34 -1.52 4.28 -9.56
CA ILE A 34 -0.53 5.32 -9.28
C ILE A 34 -0.90 6.07 -8.00
N HIS A 35 -2.17 6.37 -7.81
CA HIS A 35 -2.70 7.06 -6.63
C HIS A 35 -2.46 6.22 -5.36
N GLU A 36 -2.78 4.93 -5.41
CA GLU A 36 -2.49 3.97 -4.34
C GLU A 36 -1.00 3.77 -4.09
N SER A 37 -0.16 3.98 -5.10
CA SER A 37 1.29 3.91 -4.86
C SER A 37 1.77 5.02 -3.92
N GLN A 38 1.12 6.19 -3.93
CA GLN A 38 1.46 7.29 -3.04
C GLN A 38 0.97 7.03 -1.62
N SER A 39 -0.28 6.58 -1.45
CA SER A 39 -0.83 6.22 -0.16
C SER A 39 -0.05 5.08 0.50
N ARG A 40 0.20 3.99 -0.22
CA ARG A 40 0.97 2.85 0.27
C ARG A 40 2.43 3.20 0.54
N LEU A 41 3.02 4.13 -0.21
CA LEU A 41 4.37 4.59 0.03
C LEU A 41 4.48 5.23 1.42
N PHE A 42 3.60 6.16 1.74
CA PHE A 42 3.61 6.83 3.05
C PHE A 42 3.12 5.92 4.18
N GLU A 43 2.15 5.06 3.94
CA GLU A 43 1.67 4.11 4.94
C GLU A 43 2.72 3.06 5.32
N ASN A 44 3.26 2.36 4.32
CA ASN A 44 4.06 1.15 4.54
C ASN A 44 5.56 1.40 4.47
N TYR A 45 6.06 2.04 3.40
CA TYR A 45 7.51 2.20 3.19
C TYR A 45 8.11 3.26 4.10
N VAL A 46 7.39 4.35 4.34
CA VAL A 46 7.77 5.38 5.32
C VAL A 46 7.25 5.00 6.70
N GLY A 47 5.94 4.98 6.88
CA GLY A 47 5.28 4.91 8.18
C GLY A 47 5.64 3.68 9.01
N ARG A 48 5.83 2.53 8.37
CA ARG A 48 6.20 1.27 9.05
C ARG A 48 7.70 0.98 9.02
N SER A 49 8.54 1.93 8.55
CA SER A 49 10.00 1.80 8.59
C SER A 49 10.55 1.93 10.01
N ARG A 50 11.70 1.32 10.28
CA ARG A 50 12.42 1.54 11.56
C ARG A 50 12.79 3.00 11.75
N ALA A 51 13.23 3.67 10.69
CA ALA A 51 13.65 5.06 10.72
C ALA A 51 12.51 5.99 11.12
N PHE A 52 11.31 5.81 10.58
CA PHE A 52 10.18 6.63 10.94
C PHE A 52 9.63 6.30 12.33
N VAL A 53 9.64 5.03 12.73
CA VAL A 53 9.31 4.64 14.12
C VAL A 53 10.28 5.30 15.10
N HIS A 54 11.57 5.36 14.78
CA HIS A 54 12.58 6.08 15.57
C HIS A 54 12.21 7.56 15.73
N CYS A 55 11.87 8.22 14.64
CA CYS A 55 11.45 9.63 14.65
C CYS A 55 10.21 9.86 15.54
N LEU A 56 9.24 8.95 15.49
CA LEU A 56 7.98 9.09 16.22
C LEU A 56 8.06 8.67 17.69
N TYR A 57 8.99 7.81 18.04
CA TYR A 57 9.03 7.17 19.35
C TYR A 57 9.03 8.14 20.55
N PRO A 58 9.83 9.24 20.53
CA PRO A 58 9.79 10.22 21.63
C PRO A 58 8.39 10.82 21.84
N THR A 59 7.75 11.22 20.73
CA THR A 59 6.39 11.79 20.77
C THR A 59 5.35 10.77 21.26
N LEU A 60 5.46 9.53 20.81
CA LEU A 60 4.56 8.46 21.26
C LEU A 60 4.70 8.22 22.76
N ARG A 61 5.92 8.22 23.31
CA ARG A 61 6.14 8.08 24.75
C ARG A 61 5.63 9.27 25.56
N GLU A 62 5.69 10.47 25.02
CA GLU A 62 5.12 11.65 25.65
C GLU A 62 3.59 11.59 25.70
N LEU A 63 2.95 11.17 24.60
CA LEU A 63 1.50 11.09 24.49
C LEU A 63 0.89 9.89 25.24
N PHE A 64 1.64 8.79 25.36
CA PHE A 64 1.19 7.53 25.95
C PHE A 64 2.16 7.01 27.03
N PRO A 65 2.46 7.82 28.07
CA PRO A 65 3.53 7.51 29.02
C PRO A 65 3.28 6.23 29.83
N THR A 66 2.02 5.93 30.14
CA THR A 66 1.67 4.72 30.91
C THR A 66 1.70 3.47 30.04
N GLN A 67 1.16 3.56 28.82
CA GLN A 67 1.04 2.42 27.91
C GLN A 67 2.40 2.01 27.32
N LEU A 68 3.32 2.98 27.18
CA LEU A 68 4.64 2.77 26.59
C LEU A 68 5.79 2.87 27.62
N ALA A 69 5.49 2.76 28.93
CA ALA A 69 6.49 2.91 29.98
C ALA A 69 7.68 1.96 29.79
N ASP A 70 7.41 0.70 29.53
CA ASP A 70 8.39 -0.39 29.38
C ASP A 70 8.50 -0.92 27.94
N VAL A 71 7.93 -0.19 26.95
CA VAL A 71 7.94 -0.59 25.56
C VAL A 71 9.09 0.08 24.82
N THR A 72 9.93 -0.70 24.19
CA THR A 72 11.07 -0.23 23.39
C THR A 72 10.63 0.16 21.97
N GLU A 73 11.46 0.96 21.30
CA GLU A 73 11.29 1.32 19.89
C GLU A 73 11.22 0.08 18.98
N GLU A 74 12.09 -0.91 19.24
CA GLU A 74 12.11 -2.18 18.51
C GLU A 74 10.81 -2.97 18.66
N GLU A 75 10.23 -2.99 19.86
CA GLU A 75 8.94 -3.66 20.10
C GLU A 75 7.80 -2.95 19.37
N ILE A 76 7.81 -1.61 19.31
CA ILE A 76 6.84 -0.86 18.49
C ILE A 76 7.00 -1.23 17.02
N TRP A 77 8.24 -1.19 16.50
CA TRP A 77 8.48 -1.55 15.10
C TRP A 77 8.04 -2.97 14.76
N ARG A 78 8.29 -3.93 15.64
CA ARG A 78 7.83 -5.32 15.49
C ARG A 78 6.31 -5.42 15.54
N ALA A 79 5.67 -4.74 16.47
CA ALA A 79 4.22 -4.77 16.64
C ALA A 79 3.47 -4.22 15.41
N VAL A 80 3.92 -3.08 14.87
CA VAL A 80 3.27 -2.45 13.71
C VAL A 80 3.53 -3.17 12.38
N ASN A 81 4.49 -4.09 12.35
CA ASN A 81 4.81 -4.91 11.18
C ASN A 81 4.49 -6.40 11.40
N ARG A 82 3.79 -6.76 12.48
CA ARG A 82 3.39 -8.16 12.70
C ARG A 82 2.58 -8.66 11.51
N ALA A 83 2.92 -9.86 11.03
CA ALA A 83 2.20 -10.53 9.96
C ALA A 83 1.41 -11.71 10.55
N GLU A 84 0.10 -11.73 10.25
CA GLU A 84 -0.81 -12.78 10.68
C GLU A 84 -1.97 -12.88 9.67
N PRO A 85 -2.19 -14.05 9.04
CA PRO A 85 -3.31 -14.22 8.13
C PRO A 85 -4.64 -13.94 8.83
N GLY A 86 -5.43 -13.06 8.23
CA GLY A 86 -6.72 -12.61 8.76
C GLY A 86 -7.84 -12.72 7.74
N LEU A 87 -9.08 -12.46 8.20
CA LEU A 87 -10.27 -12.51 7.35
C LEU A 87 -10.51 -11.20 6.59
N ILE A 88 -10.25 -10.06 7.23
CA ILE A 88 -10.66 -8.75 6.74
C ILE A 88 -9.52 -8.06 6.00
N ARG A 89 -9.73 -7.74 4.71
CA ARG A 89 -8.71 -7.13 3.85
C ARG A 89 -8.19 -5.80 4.40
N THR A 90 -9.06 -4.94 4.88
CA THR A 90 -8.68 -3.61 5.39
C THR A 90 -7.87 -3.66 6.68
N GLU A 91 -7.89 -4.79 7.39
CA GLU A 91 -7.11 -5.05 8.60
C GLU A 91 -5.85 -5.90 8.32
N ALA A 92 -5.69 -6.35 7.07
CA ALA A 92 -4.57 -7.23 6.70
C ALA A 92 -3.23 -6.51 6.84
N ASP A 93 -2.24 -7.25 7.29
CA ASP A 93 -0.85 -6.80 7.34
C ASP A 93 -0.24 -6.68 5.93
N GLU A 94 0.91 -6.02 5.86
CA GLU A 94 1.57 -5.74 4.58
C GLU A 94 1.99 -7.01 3.81
N LEU A 95 2.37 -8.09 4.53
CA LEU A 95 2.80 -9.35 3.90
C LEU A 95 1.65 -10.08 3.25
N THR A 96 0.50 -10.17 3.94
CA THR A 96 -0.65 -10.93 3.48
C THR A 96 -1.62 -10.11 2.61
N TYR A 97 -1.52 -8.78 2.62
CA TYR A 97 -2.45 -7.90 1.90
C TYR A 97 -2.61 -8.23 0.41
N ALA A 98 -1.50 -8.50 -0.28
CA ALA A 98 -1.54 -8.82 -1.70
C ALA A 98 -2.29 -10.14 -1.99
N LEU A 99 -2.29 -11.09 -1.05
CA LEU A 99 -3.04 -12.35 -1.18
C LEU A 99 -4.55 -12.09 -1.15
N HIS A 100 -5.01 -11.17 -0.30
CA HIS A 100 -6.41 -10.73 -0.32
C HIS A 100 -6.81 -10.13 -1.68
N ILE A 101 -5.92 -9.40 -2.33
CA ILE A 101 -6.17 -8.83 -3.66
C ILE A 101 -6.19 -9.92 -4.73
N MET A 102 -5.29 -10.90 -4.66
CA MET A 102 -5.26 -12.02 -5.60
C MET A 102 -6.57 -12.82 -5.56
N VAL A 103 -7.10 -13.11 -4.38
CA VAL A 103 -8.42 -13.77 -4.22
C VAL A 103 -9.50 -13.00 -4.98
N ARG A 104 -9.58 -11.69 -4.78
CA ARG A 104 -10.59 -10.83 -5.42
C ARG A 104 -10.43 -10.76 -6.92
N TYR A 105 -9.21 -10.61 -7.38
CA TYR A 105 -8.88 -10.56 -8.81
C TYR A 105 -9.30 -11.84 -9.54
N GLU A 106 -8.96 -13.01 -8.98
CA GLU A 106 -9.26 -14.28 -9.63
C GLU A 106 -10.78 -14.56 -9.65
N ILE A 107 -11.48 -14.25 -8.55
CA ILE A 107 -12.93 -14.42 -8.45
C ILE A 107 -13.63 -13.45 -9.42
N GLU A 108 -13.27 -12.17 -9.39
CA GLU A 108 -13.86 -11.16 -10.28
C GLU A 108 -13.66 -11.54 -11.75
N LYS A 109 -12.45 -11.95 -12.11
CA LYS A 109 -12.15 -12.44 -13.45
C LYS A 109 -13.05 -13.63 -13.84
N ALA A 110 -13.23 -14.60 -12.95
CA ALA A 110 -14.07 -15.77 -13.20
C ALA A 110 -15.55 -15.39 -13.35
N LEU A 111 -16.05 -14.45 -12.54
CA LEU A 111 -17.41 -13.92 -12.64
C LEU A 111 -17.65 -13.21 -13.98
N ILE A 112 -16.75 -12.32 -14.36
CA ILE A 112 -16.86 -11.54 -15.62
C ILE A 112 -16.73 -12.45 -16.86
N GLN A 113 -15.89 -13.48 -16.79
CA GLN A 113 -15.75 -14.48 -17.86
C GLN A 113 -16.90 -15.50 -17.91
N GLY A 114 -17.83 -15.49 -16.93
CA GLY A 114 -18.93 -16.43 -16.84
C GLY A 114 -18.50 -17.86 -16.48
N THR A 115 -17.28 -18.06 -15.98
CA THR A 115 -16.78 -19.37 -15.54
C THR A 115 -17.13 -19.69 -14.08
N LEU A 116 -17.57 -18.68 -13.33
CA LEU A 116 -18.13 -18.81 -11.98
C LEU A 116 -19.53 -18.20 -11.95
N ALA A 117 -20.52 -18.97 -11.52
CA ALA A 117 -21.86 -18.43 -11.29
C ALA A 117 -21.89 -17.61 -9.99
N VAL A 118 -22.71 -16.54 -9.95
CA VAL A 118 -22.85 -15.68 -8.76
C VAL A 118 -23.33 -16.50 -7.54
N ALA A 119 -24.15 -17.51 -7.74
CA ALA A 119 -24.63 -18.38 -6.67
C ALA A 119 -23.50 -19.15 -5.99
N ASP A 120 -22.42 -19.44 -6.71
CA ASP A 120 -21.26 -20.20 -6.22
C ASP A 120 -20.16 -19.30 -5.63
N LEU A 121 -20.33 -17.99 -5.69
CA LEU A 121 -19.37 -17.00 -5.18
C LEU A 121 -18.92 -17.26 -3.73
N PRO A 122 -19.83 -17.51 -2.75
CA PRO A 122 -19.38 -17.73 -1.37
C PRO A 122 -18.47 -18.96 -1.24
N ALA A 123 -18.79 -20.04 -1.93
CA ALA A 123 -17.99 -21.27 -1.89
C ALA A 123 -16.62 -21.08 -2.53
N ALA A 124 -16.57 -20.41 -3.69
CA ALA A 124 -15.31 -20.08 -4.37
C ALA A 124 -14.43 -19.14 -3.52
N TRP A 125 -15.04 -18.15 -2.86
CA TRP A 125 -14.35 -17.27 -1.93
C TRP A 125 -13.70 -18.02 -0.78
N ASN A 126 -14.47 -18.86 -0.10
CA ASN A 126 -13.98 -19.65 1.03
C ASN A 126 -12.83 -20.57 0.63
N ALA A 127 -12.93 -21.22 -0.55
CA ALA A 127 -11.87 -22.06 -1.08
C ALA A 127 -10.57 -21.26 -1.34
N LYS A 128 -10.68 -20.06 -1.93
CA LYS A 128 -9.53 -19.20 -2.18
C LYS A 128 -8.89 -18.64 -0.91
N TYR A 129 -9.70 -18.29 0.09
CA TYR A 129 -9.18 -17.87 1.40
C TYR A 129 -8.40 -18.99 2.09
N LYS A 130 -8.92 -20.22 2.02
CA LYS A 130 -8.20 -21.39 2.54
C LYS A 130 -6.90 -21.66 1.79
N GLU A 131 -6.94 -21.55 0.47
CA GLU A 131 -5.76 -21.75 -0.40
C GLU A 131 -4.65 -20.73 -0.14
N TYR A 132 -4.98 -19.43 -0.11
CA TYR A 132 -3.99 -18.35 -0.07
C TYR A 132 -3.61 -17.90 1.35
N LEU A 133 -4.56 -17.90 2.27
CA LEU A 133 -4.39 -17.36 3.61
C LEU A 133 -4.42 -18.46 4.70
N GLY A 134 -4.84 -19.67 4.38
CA GLY A 134 -4.94 -20.77 5.34
C GLY A 134 -6.09 -20.63 6.34
N VAL A 135 -6.95 -19.61 6.20
CA VAL A 135 -8.04 -19.31 7.14
C VAL A 135 -9.38 -19.88 6.66
N ASP A 136 -10.25 -20.22 7.60
CA ASP A 136 -11.61 -20.65 7.33
C ASP A 136 -12.57 -19.46 7.49
N VAL A 137 -13.42 -19.22 6.48
CA VAL A 137 -14.37 -18.09 6.47
C VAL A 137 -15.67 -18.54 7.15
N PRO A 138 -16.08 -17.91 8.27
CA PRO A 138 -17.22 -18.37 9.06
C PRO A 138 -18.58 -18.03 8.44
N ASP A 139 -18.67 -16.94 7.72
CA ASP A 139 -19.89 -16.41 7.11
C ASP A 139 -19.61 -15.45 5.97
N ASN A 140 -20.64 -15.05 5.23
CA ASN A 140 -20.50 -14.15 4.09
C ASN A 140 -20.11 -12.71 4.47
N ALA A 141 -20.42 -12.24 5.67
CA ALA A 141 -20.08 -10.90 6.12
C ALA A 141 -18.55 -10.77 6.33
N HIS A 142 -17.92 -11.84 6.87
CA HIS A 142 -16.46 -11.96 6.96
C HIS A 142 -15.82 -12.49 5.66
N GLY A 143 -16.64 -12.85 4.69
CA GLY A 143 -16.24 -13.39 3.39
C GLY A 143 -16.50 -12.41 2.26
N CYS A 144 -17.24 -12.86 1.25
CA CYS A 144 -17.43 -12.15 -0.02
C CYS A 144 -18.24 -10.83 0.08
N LEU A 145 -18.86 -10.55 1.20
CA LEU A 145 -19.63 -9.31 1.43
C LEU A 145 -18.85 -8.25 2.24
N GLN A 146 -17.58 -8.48 2.56
CA GLN A 146 -16.81 -7.53 3.37
C GLN A 146 -16.42 -6.23 2.65
N ASP A 147 -16.41 -6.24 1.31
CA ASP A 147 -16.06 -5.09 0.47
C ASP A 147 -17.28 -4.55 -0.27
N ILE A 148 -17.34 -3.24 -0.46
CA ILE A 148 -18.44 -2.55 -1.14
C ILE A 148 -18.22 -2.40 -2.66
N HIS A 149 -17.03 -2.67 -3.18
CA HIS A 149 -16.61 -2.39 -4.55
C HIS A 149 -17.60 -2.93 -5.60
N TRP A 150 -17.89 -4.20 -5.57
CA TRP A 150 -18.80 -4.80 -6.56
C TRP A 150 -20.23 -4.27 -6.47
N SER A 151 -20.70 -3.93 -5.28
CA SER A 151 -22.03 -3.34 -5.09
C SER A 151 -22.12 -1.90 -5.62
N MET A 152 -20.99 -1.21 -5.72
CA MET A 152 -20.87 0.13 -6.32
C MET A 152 -20.53 0.09 -7.81
N GLY A 153 -20.25 -1.08 -8.38
CA GLY A 153 -19.89 -1.25 -9.78
C GLY A 153 -18.38 -1.09 -10.07
N ASP A 154 -17.54 -1.08 -9.04
CA ASP A 154 -16.09 -0.93 -9.17
C ASP A 154 -15.45 -2.25 -9.61
N ILE A 155 -15.71 -2.65 -10.85
CA ILE A 155 -15.12 -3.84 -11.48
C ILE A 155 -13.71 -3.50 -11.98
N GLY A 156 -12.74 -4.37 -11.69
CA GLY A 156 -11.32 -4.17 -12.06
C GLY A 156 -10.55 -3.26 -11.12
N TYR A 157 -11.14 -2.85 -10.01
CA TYR A 157 -10.51 -1.91 -9.06
C TYR A 157 -9.46 -2.56 -8.15
N PHE A 158 -9.74 -3.74 -7.60
CA PHE A 158 -8.89 -4.40 -6.60
C PHE A 158 -7.41 -4.52 -6.97
N PRO A 159 -7.01 -4.80 -8.22
CA PRO A 159 -5.60 -4.84 -8.60
C PRO A 159 -4.82 -3.56 -8.30
N SER A 160 -5.48 -2.40 -8.30
CA SER A 160 -4.85 -1.09 -8.01
C SER A 160 -4.13 -1.07 -6.68
N TYR A 161 -4.66 -1.73 -5.65
CA TYR A 161 -4.07 -1.83 -4.32
C TYR A 161 -2.73 -2.57 -4.32
N ALA A 162 -2.66 -3.74 -4.97
CA ALA A 162 -1.43 -4.51 -5.05
C ALA A 162 -0.40 -3.86 -5.98
N LEU A 163 -0.85 -3.31 -7.11
CA LEU A 163 -0.01 -2.56 -8.04
C LEU A 163 0.58 -1.32 -7.36
N GLY A 164 -0.22 -0.58 -6.59
CA GLY A 164 0.26 0.56 -5.82
C GLY A 164 1.40 0.19 -4.89
N SER A 165 1.25 -0.89 -4.13
CA SER A 165 2.32 -1.40 -3.27
C SER A 165 3.56 -1.79 -4.08
N ALA A 166 3.39 -2.48 -5.20
CA ALA A 166 4.52 -2.91 -6.03
C ALA A 166 5.27 -1.74 -6.70
N TYR A 167 4.55 -0.71 -7.15
CA TYR A 167 5.17 0.52 -7.67
C TYR A 167 5.94 1.26 -6.57
N GLY A 168 5.37 1.38 -5.36
CA GLY A 168 6.03 1.97 -4.20
C GLY A 168 7.33 1.27 -3.84
N ALA A 169 7.37 -0.06 -3.84
CA ALA A 169 8.58 -0.84 -3.58
C ALA A 169 9.73 -0.50 -4.54
N GLN A 170 9.43 -0.46 -5.85
CA GLN A 170 10.44 -0.15 -6.85
C GLN A 170 10.85 1.32 -6.76
N ALA A 171 9.92 2.24 -6.53
CA ALA A 171 10.21 3.66 -6.38
C ALA A 171 11.19 3.91 -5.23
N ILE A 172 10.94 3.33 -4.06
CA ILE A 172 11.81 3.45 -2.88
C ILE A 172 13.18 2.81 -3.16
N ALA A 173 13.22 1.64 -3.80
CA ALA A 173 14.48 1.00 -4.16
C ALA A 173 15.31 1.85 -5.16
N ASP A 174 14.66 2.56 -6.07
CA ASP A 174 15.34 3.46 -6.99
C ASP A 174 15.83 4.74 -6.31
N LEU A 175 14.98 5.37 -5.48
CA LEU A 175 15.35 6.58 -4.73
C LEU A 175 16.53 6.34 -3.77
N ARG A 176 16.60 5.17 -3.14
CA ARG A 176 17.72 4.78 -2.26
C ARG A 176 19.08 4.71 -2.95
N LYS A 177 19.13 4.70 -4.28
CA LYS A 177 20.42 4.77 -5.02
C LYS A 177 21.09 6.13 -4.91
N THR A 178 20.32 7.19 -4.66
CA THR A 178 20.78 8.58 -4.64
C THR A 178 20.46 9.32 -3.35
N MET A 179 19.64 8.74 -2.47
CA MET A 179 19.15 9.38 -1.24
C MET A 179 19.32 8.43 -0.05
N ASP A 180 19.79 8.96 1.07
CA ASP A 180 19.76 8.25 2.35
C ASP A 180 18.40 8.48 3.02
N LEU A 181 17.37 7.74 2.53
CA LEU A 181 16.01 7.87 3.01
C LEU A 181 15.87 7.52 4.49
N ASP A 182 16.64 6.55 4.97
CA ASP A 182 16.52 6.13 6.37
C ASP A 182 17.04 7.21 7.32
N ALA A 183 18.16 7.87 6.99
CA ALA A 183 18.65 9.01 7.76
C ALA A 183 17.67 10.20 7.72
N GLN A 184 17.10 10.49 6.56
CA GLN A 184 16.11 11.55 6.40
C GLN A 184 14.84 11.29 7.23
N TRP A 185 14.29 10.08 7.15
CA TRP A 185 13.08 9.70 7.90
C TRP A 185 13.31 9.67 9.40
N ALA A 186 14.48 9.20 9.84
CA ALA A 186 14.84 9.22 11.25
C ALA A 186 14.95 10.67 11.80
N ALA A 187 15.38 11.61 10.97
CA ALA A 187 15.40 13.04 11.31
C ALA A 187 14.04 13.74 11.15
N GLY A 188 13.00 13.05 10.64
CA GLY A 188 11.70 13.65 10.33
C GLY A 188 11.69 14.52 9.07
N ASP A 189 12.75 14.45 8.25
CA ASP A 189 12.87 15.24 7.01
C ASP A 189 12.24 14.48 5.84
N MET A 190 11.02 14.88 5.47
CA MET A 190 10.28 14.32 4.34
C MET A 190 10.41 15.17 3.06
N GLU A 191 11.05 16.33 3.12
CA GLU A 191 11.09 17.25 1.97
C GLU A 191 11.84 16.68 0.75
N PRO A 192 12.99 15.97 0.90
CA PRO A 192 13.65 15.40 -0.26
C PRO A 192 12.82 14.31 -0.96
N LEU A 193 12.13 13.46 -0.19
CA LEU A 193 11.22 12.47 -0.74
C LEU A 193 10.05 13.12 -1.47
N LYS A 194 9.41 14.12 -0.86
CA LYS A 194 8.30 14.87 -1.47
C LYS A 194 8.71 15.56 -2.76
N ALA A 195 9.89 16.19 -2.78
CA ALA A 195 10.44 16.83 -3.97
C ALA A 195 10.63 15.82 -5.11
N ALA A 196 11.21 14.66 -4.82
CA ALA A 196 11.42 13.61 -5.80
C ALA A 196 10.09 13.03 -6.34
N LEU A 197 9.10 12.82 -5.48
CA LEU A 197 7.77 12.33 -5.90
C LEU A 197 7.01 13.39 -6.70
N LYS A 198 7.13 14.67 -6.33
CA LYS A 198 6.56 15.78 -7.10
C LYS A 198 7.14 15.84 -8.50
N GLU A 199 8.46 15.76 -8.63
CA GLU A 199 9.15 15.78 -9.93
C GLU A 199 8.73 14.59 -10.80
N ARG A 200 8.66 13.37 -10.20
CA ARG A 200 8.42 12.14 -10.94
C ARG A 200 6.95 11.93 -11.30
N VAL A 201 6.02 12.33 -10.43
CA VAL A 201 4.60 11.99 -10.55
C VAL A 201 3.69 13.18 -10.31
N TRP A 202 3.76 13.83 -9.14
CA TRP A 202 2.66 14.66 -8.66
C TRP A 202 2.35 15.85 -9.55
N GLN A 203 3.42 16.60 -9.99
CA GLN A 203 3.22 17.78 -10.82
C GLN A 203 2.48 17.53 -12.15
N TRP A 204 2.43 16.28 -12.59
CA TRP A 204 1.87 15.95 -13.89
C TRP A 204 0.35 15.69 -13.85
N GLY A 205 -0.26 15.51 -12.67
CA GLY A 205 -1.66 15.11 -12.59
C GLY A 205 -1.94 13.91 -13.50
N SER A 206 -2.97 14.02 -14.35
CA SER A 206 -3.29 13.05 -15.41
C SER A 206 -2.81 13.46 -16.81
N MET A 207 -1.88 14.43 -16.90
CA MET A 207 -1.35 14.94 -18.18
C MET A 207 -0.50 13.90 -18.93
N LYS A 208 0.12 12.97 -18.23
CA LYS A 208 0.97 11.93 -18.81
C LYS A 208 0.24 10.60 -18.85
N GLU A 209 0.58 9.80 -19.88
CA GLU A 209 0.09 8.43 -19.96
C GLU A 209 0.47 7.62 -18.71
N PRO A 210 -0.42 6.76 -18.19
CA PRO A 210 -0.17 5.99 -16.98
C PRO A 210 1.14 5.20 -17.02
N GLN A 211 1.46 4.60 -18.15
CA GLN A 211 2.70 3.83 -18.31
C GLN A 211 3.94 4.72 -18.18
N TRP A 212 3.88 5.95 -18.68
CA TRP A 212 4.97 6.92 -18.51
C TRP A 212 5.15 7.30 -17.04
N LEU A 213 4.05 7.57 -16.32
CA LEU A 213 4.08 7.89 -14.90
C LEU A 213 4.63 6.76 -14.05
N VAL A 214 4.24 5.50 -14.35
CA VAL A 214 4.81 4.33 -13.67
C VAL A 214 6.31 4.22 -13.92
N GLN A 215 6.78 4.43 -15.16
CA GLN A 215 8.21 4.38 -15.46
C GLN A 215 8.97 5.52 -14.78
N SER A 216 8.41 6.71 -14.74
CA SER A 216 8.98 7.87 -14.05
C SER A 216 9.08 7.63 -12.54
N LEU A 217 7.99 7.13 -11.93
CA LEU A 217 7.96 6.79 -10.51
C LEU A 217 9.01 5.72 -10.16
N CYS A 218 9.03 4.63 -10.93
CA CYS A 218 9.87 3.46 -10.68
C CYS A 218 11.34 3.63 -11.10
N GLY A 219 11.71 4.76 -11.71
CA GLY A 219 13.04 4.97 -12.25
C GLY A 219 13.37 4.08 -13.46
N GLY A 220 12.35 3.56 -14.15
CA GLY A 220 12.49 2.69 -15.31
C GLY A 220 11.31 1.74 -15.49
N LYS A 221 11.50 0.68 -16.30
CA LYS A 221 10.46 -0.32 -16.54
C LYS A 221 10.05 -0.98 -15.23
N PHE A 222 8.74 -1.13 -15.02
CA PHE A 222 8.20 -1.80 -13.84
C PHE A 222 8.62 -3.28 -13.78
N ASP A 223 9.09 -3.69 -12.59
CA ASP A 223 9.46 -5.07 -12.26
C ASP A 223 8.88 -5.45 -10.89
N PRO A 224 7.91 -6.37 -10.83
CA PRO A 224 7.27 -6.77 -9.57
C PRO A 224 8.20 -7.47 -8.59
N HIS A 225 9.39 -7.93 -9.03
CA HIS A 225 10.37 -8.55 -8.15
C HIS A 225 10.92 -7.59 -7.07
N TYR A 226 10.85 -6.27 -7.28
CA TYR A 226 11.19 -5.31 -6.23
C TYR A 226 10.27 -5.46 -5.02
N PHE A 227 8.98 -5.66 -5.23
CA PHE A 227 8.02 -5.85 -4.15
C PHE A 227 8.22 -7.16 -3.39
N THR A 228 8.37 -8.27 -4.10
CA THR A 228 8.59 -9.57 -3.46
C THR A 228 9.94 -9.63 -2.72
N ARG A 229 10.97 -8.97 -3.24
CA ARG A 229 12.26 -8.82 -2.58
C ARG A 229 12.13 -7.99 -1.30
N TYR A 230 11.50 -6.84 -1.38
CA TYR A 230 11.25 -5.98 -0.23
C TYR A 230 10.53 -6.74 0.91
N LEU A 231 9.44 -7.43 0.60
CA LEU A 231 8.72 -8.23 1.59
C LEU A 231 9.63 -9.31 2.20
N LYS A 232 10.34 -10.05 1.35
CA LYS A 232 11.26 -11.10 1.82
C LYS A 232 12.33 -10.54 2.75
N GLU A 233 13.00 -9.46 2.38
CA GLU A 233 14.04 -8.83 3.18
C GLU A 233 13.48 -8.31 4.51
N LYS A 234 12.37 -7.58 4.49
CA LYS A 234 11.73 -7.02 5.68
C LYS A 234 11.31 -8.11 6.67
N TYR A 235 10.59 -9.12 6.20
CA TYR A 235 10.04 -10.15 7.08
C TYR A 235 11.08 -11.19 7.51
N THR A 236 12.10 -11.45 6.69
CA THR A 236 13.28 -12.22 7.14
C THR A 236 13.99 -11.51 8.30
N ALA A 237 14.21 -10.20 8.20
CA ALA A 237 14.81 -9.43 9.29
C ALA A 237 13.90 -9.35 10.52
N LEU A 238 12.59 -9.16 10.33
CA LEU A 238 11.60 -9.05 11.42
C LEU A 238 11.51 -10.33 12.25
N TYR A 239 11.46 -11.48 11.58
CA TYR A 239 11.29 -12.80 12.21
C TYR A 239 12.60 -13.56 12.42
N GLN A 240 13.75 -13.02 11.98
CA GLN A 240 15.09 -13.63 12.12
C GLN A 240 15.18 -15.02 11.45
N LEU A 241 14.63 -15.14 10.22
CA LEU A 241 14.58 -16.36 9.42
C LEU A 241 15.88 -16.58 8.63
#